data_b4570c7fa362daade53c6867e3fd2d82
#
_entry.id   b4570c7fa362daade53c6867e3fd2d82
#
_cell.length_a   1.000
_cell.length_b   1.000
_cell.length_c   1.000
_cell.angle_alpha   90.00
_cell.angle_beta   90.00
_cell.angle_gamma   90.00
#
_symmetry.space_group_name_H-M   'P 1'
#
loop_
_entity.id
_entity.type
_entity.pdbx_description
1 polymer ?
#
loop_
_entity_poly.entity_id
_entity_poly.type
_entity_poly.pdbx_seq_one_letter_code
_entity_poly.pdbx_strand_id
1 'polypeptide(L)'
;MPRCEIGEEHYDVIRPMPDLFICTGMLWVATVPDSGICLRVHQRITTVFRWTAQGPRCCHLHLSNPYSEMDASDSGFPEKMAEESRRYLREQIELQKRQIAEQHDVIAQMYVEDLSTGLYNRNRYNQVCDSLSGKDCGSLGIAYFDLNGLKKINDLQGHQTGDALIRRTAESLLQAFGKKAYRIGGDEFIVIDRESGREAFHACVENALRAMEESHISISCGISWRAERGNIDEQINEADKKMYLAKRDFYACKEHDRRHYWPEQE
;
A
#
# COMPACT_ATOMS: atom_id res chain seq x y z
N MET A 1 3.24 -34.64 -12.59
CA MET A 1 3.47 -33.94 -13.88
C MET A 1 3.13 -32.48 -13.66
N PRO A 2 3.91 -31.55 -14.21
CA PRO A 2 3.56 -30.13 -14.15
C PRO A 2 2.23 -29.89 -14.86
N ARG A 3 1.44 -28.98 -14.35
CA ARG A 3 0.20 -28.56 -15.02
C ARG A 3 0.57 -27.75 -16.24
N CYS A 4 -0.10 -28.02 -17.36
CA CYS A 4 0.10 -27.30 -18.61
C CYS A 4 -1.21 -26.65 -19.06
N GLU A 5 -1.07 -25.51 -19.70
CA GLU A 5 -2.14 -24.83 -20.43
C GLU A 5 -1.90 -25.02 -21.93
N ILE A 6 -3.00 -25.18 -22.66
CA ILE A 6 -3.00 -25.31 -24.11
C ILE A 6 -3.64 -24.03 -24.66
N GLY A 7 -2.98 -23.41 -25.65
CA GLY A 7 -3.49 -22.22 -26.30
C GLY A 7 -3.26 -22.25 -27.81
N GLU A 8 -3.94 -21.36 -28.51
CA GLU A 8 -3.85 -21.19 -29.96
C GLU A 8 -4.02 -22.52 -30.72
N GLU A 9 -5.08 -23.24 -30.39
CA GLU A 9 -5.37 -24.55 -30.93
C GLU A 9 -5.97 -24.44 -32.33
N HIS A 10 -5.46 -25.22 -33.29
CA HIS A 10 -6.05 -25.41 -34.61
C HIS A 10 -6.06 -26.90 -34.95
N TYR A 11 -7.24 -27.42 -35.29
CA TYR A 11 -7.42 -28.84 -35.60
C TYR A 11 -8.16 -29.06 -36.91
N ASP A 12 -7.64 -29.99 -37.72
CA ASP A 12 -8.31 -30.52 -38.90
C ASP A 12 -8.70 -31.98 -38.63
N VAL A 13 -9.92 -32.34 -39.04
CA VAL A 13 -10.44 -33.69 -38.84
C VAL A 13 -10.78 -34.32 -40.19
N ILE A 14 -10.17 -35.47 -40.48
CA ILE A 14 -10.42 -36.26 -41.67
C ILE A 14 -11.10 -37.57 -41.25
N ARG A 15 -12.11 -37.98 -42.00
CA ARG A 15 -12.85 -39.23 -41.77
C ARG A 15 -12.64 -40.20 -42.93
N PRO A 16 -11.56 -41.00 -42.94
CA PRO A 16 -11.26 -41.91 -44.02
C PRO A 16 -12.20 -43.12 -44.08
N MET A 17 -12.80 -43.53 -42.94
CA MET A 17 -13.79 -44.61 -42.85
C MET A 17 -14.93 -44.23 -41.91
N PRO A 18 -16.09 -44.92 -41.96
CA PRO A 18 -17.24 -44.56 -41.12
C PRO A 18 -16.98 -44.58 -39.62
N ASP A 19 -16.02 -45.38 -39.16
CA ASP A 19 -15.64 -45.52 -37.74
C ASP A 19 -14.21 -45.00 -37.44
N LEU A 20 -13.52 -44.43 -38.41
CA LEU A 20 -12.13 -43.99 -38.27
C LEU A 20 -12.02 -42.48 -38.50
N PHE A 21 -11.41 -41.78 -37.54
CA PHE A 21 -11.16 -40.34 -37.60
C PHE A 21 -9.69 -40.07 -37.38
N ILE A 22 -9.10 -39.21 -38.20
CA ILE A 22 -7.73 -38.70 -38.05
C ILE A 22 -7.88 -37.22 -37.74
N CYS A 23 -7.36 -36.82 -36.58
CA CYS A 23 -7.31 -35.40 -36.17
C CYS A 23 -5.85 -34.98 -36.20
N THR A 24 -5.55 -33.94 -36.99
CA THR A 24 -4.24 -33.28 -37.00
C THR A 24 -4.38 -31.88 -36.50
N GLY A 25 -3.43 -31.35 -35.76
CA GLY A 25 -3.51 -30.00 -35.24
C GLY A 25 -2.16 -29.43 -34.84
N MET A 26 -2.17 -28.16 -34.61
CA MET A 26 -1.07 -27.39 -34.03
C MET A 26 -1.56 -26.72 -32.78
N LEU A 27 -0.77 -26.73 -31.71
CA LEU A 27 -1.10 -26.15 -30.44
C LEU A 27 0.13 -25.65 -29.68
N TRP A 28 -0.04 -24.59 -28.91
CA TRP A 28 0.95 -24.20 -27.94
C TRP A 28 0.67 -24.90 -26.60
N VAL A 29 1.72 -25.51 -26.04
CA VAL A 29 1.70 -26.08 -24.70
C VAL A 29 2.62 -25.23 -23.82
N ALA A 30 2.06 -24.64 -22.77
CA ALA A 30 2.82 -23.89 -21.78
C ALA A 30 2.63 -24.50 -20.39
N THR A 31 3.68 -24.57 -19.58
CA THR A 31 3.53 -24.92 -18.17
C THR A 31 2.94 -23.74 -17.39
N VAL A 32 2.05 -24.02 -16.42
CA VAL A 32 1.54 -22.96 -15.52
C VAL A 32 2.67 -22.40 -14.65
N PRO A 33 2.62 -21.10 -14.29
CA PRO A 33 3.69 -20.41 -13.56
C PRO A 33 4.13 -21.10 -12.26
N ASP A 34 3.19 -21.73 -11.55
CA ASP A 34 3.46 -22.40 -10.26
C ASP A 34 4.03 -23.81 -10.37
N SER A 35 4.31 -24.29 -11.59
CA SER A 35 4.78 -25.66 -11.80
C SER A 35 6.29 -25.86 -11.54
N GLY A 36 7.03 -24.77 -11.26
CA GLY A 36 8.49 -24.80 -11.07
C GLY A 36 9.31 -25.05 -12.34
N ILE A 37 8.64 -25.31 -13.47
CA ILE A 37 9.24 -25.51 -14.80
C ILE A 37 8.54 -24.54 -15.75
N CYS A 38 9.30 -23.71 -16.45
CA CYS A 38 8.75 -22.83 -17.47
C CYS A 38 9.12 -23.38 -18.85
N LEU A 39 8.14 -23.96 -19.53
CA LEU A 39 8.26 -24.48 -20.86
C LEU A 39 7.11 -23.95 -21.73
N ARG A 40 7.41 -23.40 -22.89
CA ARG A 40 6.43 -23.07 -23.91
C ARG A 40 6.89 -23.68 -25.24
N VAL A 41 6.10 -24.60 -25.76
CA VAL A 41 6.43 -25.36 -26.98
C VAL A 41 5.28 -25.35 -27.95
N HIS A 42 5.60 -25.18 -29.23
CA HIS A 42 4.66 -25.34 -30.31
C HIS A 42 4.71 -26.81 -30.75
N GLN A 43 3.58 -27.49 -30.72
CA GLN A 43 3.53 -28.90 -31.03
C GLN A 43 2.54 -29.19 -32.16
N ARG A 44 2.95 -30.11 -33.04
CA ARG A 44 2.03 -30.76 -33.96
C ARG A 44 1.53 -32.02 -33.30
N ILE A 45 0.23 -32.21 -33.31
CA ILE A 45 -0.45 -33.40 -32.82
C ILE A 45 -1.13 -34.12 -33.98
N THR A 46 -0.99 -35.45 -34.03
CA THR A 46 -1.79 -36.30 -34.89
C THR A 46 -2.35 -37.42 -34.05
N THR A 47 -3.70 -37.50 -34.00
CA THR A 47 -4.40 -38.57 -33.30
C THR A 47 -5.28 -39.36 -34.26
N VAL A 48 -5.35 -40.66 -34.04
CA VAL A 48 -6.27 -41.54 -34.77
C VAL A 48 -7.26 -42.13 -33.79
N PHE A 49 -8.52 -41.88 -34.04
CA PHE A 49 -9.64 -42.38 -33.21
C PHE A 49 -10.45 -43.38 -34.00
N ARG A 50 -10.81 -44.49 -33.35
CA ARG A 50 -11.82 -45.42 -33.83
C ARG A 50 -13.07 -45.29 -33.00
N TRP A 51 -14.21 -45.14 -33.67
CA TRP A 51 -15.49 -45.10 -32.98
C TRP A 51 -15.98 -46.52 -32.69
N THR A 52 -16.25 -46.84 -31.44
CA THR A 52 -16.72 -48.13 -30.98
C THR A 52 -18.10 -47.99 -30.35
N ALA A 53 -18.77 -49.12 -30.04
CA ALA A 53 -20.03 -49.10 -29.31
C ALA A 53 -19.93 -48.47 -27.93
N GLN A 54 -18.73 -48.30 -27.40
CA GLN A 54 -18.44 -47.66 -26.10
C GLN A 54 -17.91 -46.22 -26.23
N GLY A 55 -17.95 -45.64 -27.43
CA GLY A 55 -17.45 -44.30 -27.75
C GLY A 55 -16.12 -44.29 -28.46
N PRO A 56 -15.50 -43.12 -28.68
CA PRO A 56 -14.25 -42.98 -29.39
C PRO A 56 -13.08 -43.56 -28.59
N ARG A 57 -12.21 -44.35 -29.28
CA ARG A 57 -10.99 -44.92 -28.73
C ARG A 57 -9.81 -44.39 -29.51
N CYS A 58 -8.84 -43.78 -28.81
CA CYS A 58 -7.59 -43.36 -29.42
C CYS A 58 -6.75 -44.61 -29.75
N CYS A 59 -6.43 -44.79 -31.04
CA CYS A 59 -5.61 -45.88 -31.53
C CYS A 59 -4.16 -45.47 -31.75
N HIS A 60 -3.92 -44.19 -32.02
CA HIS A 60 -2.58 -43.65 -32.26
C HIS A 60 -2.54 -42.21 -31.82
N LEU A 61 -1.42 -41.81 -31.20
CA LEU A 61 -1.09 -40.44 -30.83
C LEU A 61 0.35 -40.19 -31.23
N HIS A 62 0.57 -39.17 -32.06
CA HIS A 62 1.88 -38.67 -32.39
C HIS A 62 1.97 -37.18 -32.02
N LEU A 63 3.05 -36.86 -31.34
CA LEU A 63 3.41 -35.47 -30.98
C LEU A 63 4.79 -35.18 -31.55
N SER A 64 4.94 -34.08 -32.23
CA SER A 64 6.21 -33.61 -32.78
C SER A 64 6.29 -32.10 -32.80
N ASN A 65 7.51 -31.58 -32.78
CA ASN A 65 7.73 -30.16 -33.03
C ASN A 65 7.65 -29.89 -34.54
N PRO A 66 7.12 -28.72 -34.96
CA PRO A 66 7.14 -28.34 -36.37
C PRO A 66 8.57 -28.30 -36.91
N TYR A 67 8.78 -28.84 -38.11
CA TYR A 67 10.10 -28.90 -38.74
C TYR A 67 10.72 -27.50 -38.97
N SER A 68 9.86 -26.48 -39.13
CA SER A 68 10.26 -25.07 -39.27
C SER A 68 10.93 -24.46 -38.02
N GLU A 69 10.84 -25.12 -36.87
CA GLU A 69 11.47 -24.71 -35.62
C GLU A 69 12.83 -25.39 -35.35
N MET A 70 13.21 -26.29 -36.21
CA MET A 70 14.48 -27.02 -36.13
C MET A 70 15.45 -26.57 -37.24
N ASP A 71 16.62 -26.13 -36.86
CA ASP A 71 17.71 -25.91 -37.81
C ASP A 71 18.51 -27.24 -38.08
N ALA A 72 19.16 -27.34 -39.25
CA ALA A 72 19.91 -28.52 -39.61
C ALA A 72 21.07 -28.87 -38.66
N SER A 73 21.46 -27.92 -37.80
CA SER A 73 22.46 -28.06 -36.75
C SER A 73 21.91 -28.54 -35.42
N ASP A 74 20.56 -28.55 -35.24
CA ASP A 74 19.93 -28.93 -33.99
C ASP A 74 20.05 -30.42 -33.72
N SER A 75 20.89 -30.79 -32.77
CA SER A 75 21.10 -32.17 -32.34
C SER A 75 20.15 -32.54 -31.18
N GLY A 76 18.84 -32.52 -31.42
CA GLY A 76 17.85 -33.07 -30.47
C GLY A 76 16.99 -32.08 -29.70
N PHE A 77 17.37 -30.82 -29.61
CA PHE A 77 16.54 -29.75 -29.00
C PHE A 77 16.60 -28.49 -29.86
N PRO A 78 15.45 -27.98 -30.38
CA PRO A 78 15.43 -26.83 -31.26
C PRO A 78 15.93 -25.56 -30.57
N GLU A 79 16.97 -24.92 -31.13
CA GLU A 79 17.53 -23.67 -30.58
C GLU A 79 16.48 -22.56 -30.49
N LYS A 80 15.60 -22.43 -31.49
CA LYS A 80 14.50 -21.46 -31.50
C LYS A 80 13.55 -21.63 -30.31
N MET A 81 13.26 -22.88 -29.95
CA MET A 81 12.40 -23.18 -28.81
C MET A 81 13.08 -22.79 -27.50
N ALA A 82 14.40 -23.01 -27.40
CA ALA A 82 15.19 -22.56 -26.25
C ALA A 82 15.22 -21.02 -26.12
N GLU A 83 15.34 -20.31 -27.25
CA GLU A 83 15.32 -18.84 -27.28
C GLU A 83 13.95 -18.28 -26.91
N GLU A 84 12.87 -18.85 -27.43
CA GLU A 84 11.50 -18.44 -27.09
C GLU A 84 11.18 -18.66 -25.61
N SER A 85 11.60 -19.80 -25.06
CA SER A 85 11.46 -20.10 -23.64
C SER A 85 12.26 -19.12 -22.77
N ARG A 86 13.49 -18.77 -23.17
CA ARG A 86 14.30 -17.76 -22.49
C ARG A 86 13.69 -16.36 -22.57
N ARG A 87 13.14 -15.99 -23.74
CA ARG A 87 12.44 -14.70 -23.91
C ARG A 87 11.24 -14.62 -22.99
N TYR A 88 10.38 -15.63 -22.99
CA TYR A 88 9.21 -15.71 -22.12
C TYR A 88 9.59 -15.61 -20.64
N LEU A 89 10.62 -16.33 -20.21
CA LEU A 89 11.13 -16.25 -18.83
C LEU A 89 11.59 -14.83 -18.47
N ARG A 90 12.32 -14.17 -19.37
CA ARG A 90 12.78 -12.80 -19.14
C ARG A 90 11.59 -11.83 -18.99
N GLU A 91 10.58 -11.96 -19.84
CA GLU A 91 9.37 -11.15 -19.77
C GLU A 91 8.64 -11.35 -18.44
N GLN A 92 8.52 -12.60 -17.98
CA GLN A 92 7.91 -12.92 -16.68
C GLN A 92 8.71 -12.35 -15.50
N ILE A 93 10.04 -12.48 -15.54
CA ILE A 93 10.91 -11.91 -14.51
C ILE A 93 10.78 -10.37 -14.45
N GLU A 94 10.76 -9.69 -15.58
CA GLU A 94 10.60 -8.24 -15.61
C GLU A 94 9.21 -7.80 -15.11
N LEU A 95 8.17 -8.57 -15.42
CA LEU A 95 6.83 -8.30 -14.88
C LEU A 95 6.79 -8.45 -13.36
N GLN A 96 7.36 -9.53 -12.83
CA GLN A 96 7.45 -9.76 -11.39
C GLN A 96 8.28 -8.68 -10.68
N LYS A 97 9.39 -8.26 -11.27
CA LYS A 97 10.20 -7.17 -10.71
C LYS A 97 9.42 -5.87 -10.59
N ARG A 98 8.61 -5.51 -11.61
CA ARG A 98 7.75 -4.32 -11.56
C ARG A 98 6.72 -4.42 -10.44
N GLN A 99 6.05 -5.57 -10.31
CA GLN A 99 5.08 -5.79 -9.23
C GLN A 99 5.72 -5.69 -7.84
N ILE A 100 6.92 -6.27 -7.67
CA ILE A 100 7.67 -6.17 -6.41
C ILE A 100 8.06 -4.71 -6.10
N ALA A 101 8.50 -3.95 -7.10
CA ALA A 101 8.86 -2.55 -6.93
C ALA A 101 7.63 -1.72 -6.50
N GLU A 102 6.49 -1.89 -7.17
CA GLU A 102 5.24 -1.21 -6.82
C GLU A 102 4.78 -1.56 -5.40
N GLN A 103 4.84 -2.83 -5.02
CA GLN A 103 4.52 -3.27 -3.66
C GLN A 103 5.48 -2.69 -2.62
N HIS A 104 6.76 -2.61 -2.95
CA HIS A 104 7.77 -2.04 -2.07
C HIS A 104 7.53 -0.54 -1.83
N ASP A 105 7.17 0.22 -2.86
CA ASP A 105 6.86 1.65 -2.74
C ASP A 105 5.62 1.87 -1.84
N VAL A 106 4.58 1.07 -2.01
CA VAL A 106 3.38 1.11 -1.15
C VAL A 106 3.73 0.79 0.31
N ILE A 107 4.52 -0.26 0.54
CA ILE A 107 4.96 -0.63 1.89
C ILE A 107 5.82 0.47 2.51
N ALA A 108 6.74 1.06 1.75
CA ALA A 108 7.58 2.16 2.21
C ALA A 108 6.76 3.39 2.59
N GLN A 109 5.72 3.71 1.83
CA GLN A 109 4.80 4.78 2.14
C GLN A 109 3.98 4.47 3.41
N MET A 110 3.39 3.29 3.52
CA MET A 110 2.65 2.84 4.73
C MET A 110 3.52 2.85 5.99
N TYR A 111 4.83 2.63 5.83
CA TYR A 111 5.76 2.63 6.95
C TYR A 111 5.97 4.01 7.57
N VAL A 112 5.81 5.09 6.78
CA VAL A 112 6.08 6.46 7.22
C VAL A 112 4.86 7.38 7.26
N GLU A 113 3.76 7.05 6.55
CA GLU A 113 2.54 7.87 6.49
C GLU A 113 1.36 7.20 7.20
N ASP A 114 0.46 8.01 7.75
CA ASP A 114 -0.85 7.59 8.22
C ASP A 114 -1.83 7.63 7.04
N LEU A 115 -2.30 6.46 6.60
CA LEU A 115 -3.14 6.31 5.41
C LEU A 115 -4.51 7.01 5.53
N SER A 116 -4.99 7.23 6.76
CA SER A 116 -6.28 7.86 6.98
C SER A 116 -6.22 9.39 6.85
N THR A 117 -5.04 9.98 7.05
CA THR A 117 -4.85 11.44 7.14
C THR A 117 -3.82 11.99 6.16
N GLY A 118 -2.92 11.17 5.61
CA GLY A 118 -1.83 11.63 4.74
C GLY A 118 -0.69 12.37 5.46
N LEU A 119 -0.77 12.50 6.79
CA LEU A 119 0.33 12.99 7.62
C LEU A 119 1.38 11.91 7.82
N TYR A 120 2.56 12.28 8.29
CA TYR A 120 3.49 11.28 8.79
C TYR A 120 2.92 10.56 10.02
N ASN A 121 3.22 9.26 10.12
CA ASN A 121 2.77 8.41 11.21
C ASN A 121 3.75 8.43 12.41
N ARG A 122 3.39 7.71 13.48
CA ARG A 122 4.20 7.56 14.68
C ARG A 122 5.59 6.97 14.41
N ASN A 123 5.72 6.06 13.43
CA ASN A 123 7.03 5.49 13.10
C ASN A 123 7.98 6.57 12.56
N ARG A 124 7.48 7.41 11.65
CA ARG A 124 8.26 8.52 11.12
C ARG A 124 8.61 9.55 12.18
N TYR A 125 7.66 9.86 13.07
CA TYR A 125 7.91 10.71 14.24
C TYR A 125 9.06 10.17 15.09
N ASN A 126 9.03 8.88 15.47
CA ASN A 126 10.10 8.26 16.26
C ASN A 126 11.45 8.35 15.56
N GLN A 127 11.52 8.03 14.26
CA GLN A 127 12.76 8.16 13.49
C GLN A 127 13.33 9.59 13.51
N VAL A 128 12.47 10.59 13.42
CA VAL A 128 12.89 12.00 13.47
C VAL A 128 13.41 12.34 14.86
N CYS A 129 12.71 11.96 15.92
CA CYS A 129 13.16 12.16 17.31
C CYS A 129 14.53 11.49 17.55
N ASP A 130 14.72 10.24 17.14
CA ASP A 130 15.98 9.51 17.27
C ASP A 130 17.11 10.23 16.48
N SER A 131 16.80 10.74 15.30
CA SER A 131 17.78 11.47 14.48
C SER A 131 18.21 12.80 15.07
N LEU A 132 17.33 13.41 15.88
CA LEU A 132 17.56 14.68 16.56
C LEU A 132 18.20 14.53 17.95
N SER A 133 18.03 13.34 18.57
CA SER A 133 18.65 13.02 19.85
C SER A 133 20.16 13.09 19.75
N GLY A 134 20.78 13.85 20.64
CA GLY A 134 22.24 13.96 20.73
C GLY A 134 22.94 14.86 19.68
N LYS A 135 22.21 15.48 18.73
CA LYS A 135 22.78 16.36 17.69
C LYS A 135 22.52 17.83 17.99
N ASP A 136 23.40 18.69 17.49
CA ASP A 136 23.16 20.14 17.47
C ASP A 136 22.23 20.48 16.32
N CYS A 137 20.99 20.83 16.63
CA CYS A 137 19.92 20.96 15.64
C CYS A 137 19.59 22.41 15.29
N GLY A 138 20.26 23.39 15.93
CA GLY A 138 19.87 24.79 15.81
C GLY A 138 18.51 25.05 16.45
N SER A 139 17.71 25.95 15.86
CA SER A 139 16.35 26.23 16.36
C SER A 139 15.40 25.05 16.16
N LEU A 140 14.52 24.83 17.13
CA LEU A 140 13.53 23.79 17.11
C LEU A 140 12.19 24.29 17.66
N GLY A 141 11.14 24.22 16.85
CA GLY A 141 9.76 24.45 17.22
C GLY A 141 9.00 23.14 17.32
N ILE A 142 8.28 22.95 18.42
CA ILE A 142 7.39 21.80 18.64
C ILE A 142 6.01 22.34 19.01
N ALA A 143 4.98 21.87 18.31
CA ALA A 143 3.59 22.10 18.67
C ALA A 143 2.87 20.76 18.81
N TYR A 144 2.29 20.54 19.99
CA TYR A 144 1.53 19.34 20.31
C TYR A 144 0.04 19.67 20.29
N PHE A 145 -0.76 18.88 19.59
CA PHE A 145 -2.18 19.10 19.40
C PHE A 145 -2.99 17.88 19.81
N ASP A 146 -4.16 18.13 20.40
CA ASP A 146 -5.10 17.08 20.81
C ASP A 146 -6.55 17.55 20.54
N LEU A 147 -7.31 16.74 19.80
CA LEU A 147 -8.71 17.01 19.50
C LEU A 147 -9.59 16.96 20.75
N ASN A 148 -10.36 18.00 20.97
CA ASN A 148 -11.30 18.06 22.08
C ASN A 148 -12.60 17.34 21.73
N GLY A 149 -13.10 16.52 22.66
CA GLY A 149 -14.42 15.93 22.56
C GLY A 149 -14.61 14.84 21.50
N LEU A 150 -13.55 14.31 20.91
CA LEU A 150 -13.65 13.26 19.87
C LEU A 150 -14.47 12.06 20.35
N LYS A 151 -14.25 11.60 21.59
CA LYS A 151 -15.04 10.49 22.16
C LYS A 151 -16.54 10.82 22.19
N LYS A 152 -16.92 12.02 22.62
CA LYS A 152 -18.32 12.44 22.64
C LYS A 152 -18.94 12.48 21.25
N ILE A 153 -18.18 12.94 20.24
CA ILE A 153 -18.62 12.95 18.85
C ILE A 153 -18.83 11.52 18.36
N ASN A 154 -17.90 10.60 18.63
CA ASN A 154 -18.02 9.20 18.28
C ASN A 154 -19.26 8.54 18.94
N ASP A 155 -19.47 8.82 20.22
CA ASP A 155 -20.58 8.23 20.99
C ASP A 155 -21.95 8.77 20.50
N LEU A 156 -22.05 10.05 20.11
CA LEU A 156 -23.29 10.70 19.68
C LEU A 156 -23.59 10.58 18.19
N GLN A 157 -22.56 10.62 17.34
CA GLN A 157 -22.69 10.75 15.89
C GLN A 157 -22.02 9.60 15.10
N GLY A 158 -21.41 8.65 15.82
CA GLY A 158 -20.73 7.49 15.24
C GLY A 158 -19.29 7.76 14.82
N HIS A 159 -18.52 6.68 14.71
CA HIS A 159 -17.09 6.70 14.39
C HIS A 159 -16.77 7.37 13.04
N GLN A 160 -17.67 7.27 12.06
CA GLN A 160 -17.46 7.91 10.75
C GLN A 160 -17.36 9.45 10.86
N THR A 161 -18.15 10.06 11.75
CA THR A 161 -18.08 11.51 12.00
C THR A 161 -16.78 11.89 12.70
N GLY A 162 -16.34 11.08 13.66
CA GLY A 162 -15.03 11.28 14.30
C GLY A 162 -13.86 11.14 13.34
N ASP A 163 -13.90 10.14 12.46
CA ASP A 163 -12.88 9.95 11.42
C ASP A 163 -12.86 11.14 10.43
N ALA A 164 -14.02 11.70 10.08
CA ALA A 164 -14.10 12.89 9.26
C ALA A 164 -13.48 14.11 9.95
N LEU A 165 -13.71 14.26 11.27
CA LEU A 165 -13.10 15.32 12.06
C LEU A 165 -11.58 15.19 12.14
N ILE A 166 -11.05 13.97 12.35
CA ILE A 166 -9.61 13.68 12.32
C ILE A 166 -9.01 14.06 10.97
N ARG A 167 -9.66 13.68 9.85
CA ARG A 167 -9.17 14.02 8.49
C ARG A 167 -9.13 15.53 8.27
N ARG A 168 -10.17 16.26 8.62
CA ARG A 168 -10.22 17.73 8.49
C ARG A 168 -9.14 18.41 9.33
N THR A 169 -8.87 17.92 10.53
CA THR A 169 -7.78 18.41 11.38
C THR A 169 -6.43 18.18 10.69
N ALA A 170 -6.22 16.98 10.17
CA ALA A 170 -4.99 16.64 9.45
C ALA A 170 -4.80 17.47 8.18
N GLU A 171 -5.86 17.74 7.42
CA GLU A 171 -5.83 18.62 6.24
C GLU A 171 -5.39 20.04 6.62
N SER A 172 -5.92 20.59 7.71
CA SER A 172 -5.52 21.90 8.22
C SER A 172 -4.05 21.93 8.63
N LEU A 173 -3.57 20.88 9.32
CA LEU A 173 -2.16 20.76 9.70
C LEU A 173 -1.25 20.56 8.49
N LEU A 174 -1.67 19.75 7.52
CA LEU A 174 -0.91 19.54 6.29
C LEU A 174 -0.77 20.82 5.46
N GLN A 175 -1.84 21.60 5.39
CA GLN A 175 -1.84 22.88 4.69
C GLN A 175 -0.92 23.90 5.38
N ALA A 176 -0.91 23.97 6.72
CA ALA A 176 -0.11 24.91 7.46
C ALA A 176 1.37 24.53 7.55
N PHE A 177 1.68 23.25 7.74
CA PHE A 177 3.01 22.76 8.09
C PHE A 177 3.61 21.78 7.10
N GLY A 178 2.86 21.29 6.11
CA GLY A 178 3.32 20.30 5.14
C GLY A 178 3.79 19.02 5.81
N LYS A 179 4.90 18.50 5.36
CA LYS A 179 5.54 17.27 5.87
C LYS A 179 6.27 17.44 7.23
N LYS A 180 5.97 18.49 7.98
CA LYS A 180 6.44 18.69 9.36
C LYS A 180 5.41 18.25 10.40
N ALA A 181 4.22 17.82 9.96
CA ALA A 181 3.12 17.37 10.82
C ALA A 181 3.03 15.84 10.87
N TYR A 182 2.78 15.32 12.06
CA TYR A 182 2.73 13.89 12.38
C TYR A 182 1.44 13.57 13.12
N ARG A 183 0.83 12.42 12.84
CA ARG A 183 -0.21 11.84 13.68
C ARG A 183 0.42 10.75 14.55
N ILE A 184 0.39 10.94 15.87
CA ILE A 184 1.06 10.05 16.83
C ILE A 184 0.09 9.22 17.67
N GLY A 185 -1.18 9.58 17.70
CA GLY A 185 -2.25 8.88 18.41
C GLY A 185 -3.57 8.94 17.65
N GLY A 186 -4.64 8.52 18.27
CA GLY A 186 -5.98 8.58 17.69
C GLY A 186 -6.41 10.01 17.37
N ASP A 187 -6.28 10.90 18.35
CA ASP A 187 -6.65 12.32 18.37
C ASP A 187 -5.46 13.25 18.58
N GLU A 188 -4.23 12.69 18.60
CA GLU A 188 -3.00 13.42 18.90
C GLU A 188 -2.15 13.66 17.67
N PHE A 189 -1.73 14.92 17.51
CA PHE A 189 -0.87 15.35 16.41
C PHE A 189 0.31 16.15 16.95
N ILE A 190 1.44 16.12 16.25
CA ILE A 190 2.60 16.89 16.60
C ILE A 190 3.21 17.53 15.36
N VAL A 191 3.75 18.74 15.52
CA VAL A 191 4.54 19.40 14.50
C VAL A 191 5.95 19.58 15.01
N ILE A 192 6.95 19.24 14.18
CA ILE A 192 8.38 19.44 14.45
C ILE A 192 8.94 20.32 13.34
N ASP A 193 9.30 21.55 13.67
CA ASP A 193 9.85 22.53 12.73
C ASP A 193 11.27 22.95 13.13
N ARG A 194 12.21 22.75 12.22
CA ARG A 194 13.65 23.03 12.37
C ARG A 194 14.10 24.24 11.56
N GLU A 195 13.20 24.87 10.82
CA GLU A 195 13.55 25.88 9.82
C GLU A 195 13.05 27.26 10.22
N SER A 196 11.94 27.32 10.94
CA SER A 196 11.28 28.58 11.27
C SER A 196 11.87 29.21 12.51
N GLY A 197 12.05 30.55 12.45
CA GLY A 197 12.32 31.33 13.63
C GLY A 197 11.08 31.35 14.58
N ARG A 198 11.31 31.77 15.82
CA ARG A 198 10.30 31.74 16.88
C ARG A 198 8.97 32.42 16.46
N GLU A 199 9.07 33.65 15.96
CA GLU A 199 7.88 34.45 15.61
C GLU A 199 7.11 33.80 14.45
N ALA A 200 7.84 33.34 13.40
CA ALA A 200 7.23 32.66 12.26
C ALA A 200 6.55 31.35 12.65
N PHE A 201 7.18 30.56 13.51
CA PHE A 201 6.59 29.32 14.00
C PHE A 201 5.32 29.56 14.82
N HIS A 202 5.36 30.50 15.77
CA HIS A 202 4.17 30.87 16.57
C HIS A 202 3.04 31.40 15.68
N ALA A 203 3.33 32.30 14.73
CA ALA A 203 2.34 32.83 13.81
C ALA A 203 1.71 31.71 12.94
N CYS A 204 2.51 30.74 12.51
CA CYS A 204 2.03 29.60 11.74
C CYS A 204 1.05 28.74 12.57
N VAL A 205 1.41 28.45 13.84
CA VAL A 205 0.53 27.71 14.76
C VAL A 205 -0.76 28.47 15.03
N GLU A 206 -0.69 29.79 15.32
CA GLU A 206 -1.87 30.61 15.55
C GLU A 206 -2.81 30.67 14.35
N ASN A 207 -2.26 30.81 13.15
CA ASN A 207 -3.05 30.78 11.90
C ASN A 207 -3.73 29.42 11.69
N ALA A 208 -3.02 28.32 11.97
CA ALA A 208 -3.60 26.98 11.88
C ALA A 208 -4.74 26.79 12.89
N LEU A 209 -4.56 27.23 14.14
CA LEU A 209 -5.60 27.17 15.17
C LEU A 209 -6.83 27.98 14.77
N ARG A 210 -6.64 29.20 14.24
CA ARG A 210 -7.74 30.05 13.77
C ARG A 210 -8.51 29.39 12.63
N ALA A 211 -7.82 28.85 11.64
CA ALA A 211 -8.47 28.12 10.53
C ALA A 211 -9.26 26.90 10.99
N MET A 212 -8.77 26.21 12.02
CA MET A 212 -9.48 25.10 12.65
C MET A 212 -10.73 25.58 13.40
N GLU A 213 -10.64 26.68 14.15
CA GLU A 213 -11.78 27.29 14.85
C GLU A 213 -12.87 27.75 13.87
N GLU A 214 -12.51 28.44 12.80
CA GLU A 214 -13.43 28.82 11.70
C GLU A 214 -14.12 27.61 11.07
N SER A 215 -13.41 26.44 11.05
CA SER A 215 -13.95 25.18 10.58
C SER A 215 -14.68 24.36 11.64
N HIS A 216 -14.96 24.93 12.80
CA HIS A 216 -15.60 24.27 13.96
C HIS A 216 -14.84 23.04 14.46
N ILE A 217 -13.51 23.05 14.37
CA ILE A 217 -12.63 22.03 14.93
C ILE A 217 -12.12 22.55 16.28
N SER A 218 -12.50 21.88 17.35
CA SER A 218 -12.02 22.20 18.70
C SER A 218 -10.75 21.37 18.99
N ILE A 219 -9.66 22.06 19.28
CA ILE A 219 -8.35 21.46 19.51
C ILE A 219 -7.59 22.17 20.63
N SER A 220 -6.91 21.42 21.46
CA SER A 220 -6.00 21.95 22.47
C SER A 220 -4.58 21.90 21.92
N CYS A 221 -3.79 22.97 22.14
CA CYS A 221 -2.44 23.09 21.64
C CYS A 221 -1.46 23.52 22.71
N GLY A 222 -0.26 22.95 22.68
CA GLY A 222 0.88 23.38 23.47
C GLY A 222 2.11 23.61 22.60
N ILE A 223 2.80 24.72 22.81
CA ILE A 223 3.94 25.13 21.99
C ILE A 223 5.22 25.20 22.84
N SER A 224 6.30 24.64 22.31
CA SER A 224 7.66 24.85 22.81
C SER A 224 8.58 25.25 21.64
N TRP A 225 9.34 26.34 21.84
CA TRP A 225 10.33 26.78 20.85
C TRP A 225 11.64 27.14 21.54
N ARG A 226 12.77 26.66 20.97
CA ARG A 226 14.10 26.95 21.48
C ARG A 226 15.02 27.40 20.34
N ALA A 227 15.82 28.43 20.58
CA ALA A 227 16.79 28.95 19.61
C ALA A 227 18.06 28.07 19.55
N GLU A 228 18.42 27.51 20.69
CA GLU A 228 19.60 26.71 20.87
C GLU A 228 19.21 25.31 21.35
N ARG A 229 20.14 24.39 21.20
CA ARG A 229 19.95 22.99 21.50
C ARG A 229 19.46 22.72 22.92
N GLY A 230 18.42 21.92 23.02
CA GLY A 230 17.98 21.24 24.22
C GLY A 230 17.75 19.75 23.93
N ASN A 231 17.45 18.99 24.97
CA ASN A 231 16.97 17.64 24.84
C ASN A 231 15.58 17.69 24.15
N ILE A 232 15.43 17.02 23.00
CA ILE A 232 14.16 16.99 22.26
C ILE A 232 13.03 16.42 23.12
N ASP A 233 13.29 15.38 23.92
CA ASP A 233 12.29 14.74 24.76
C ASP A 233 11.78 15.71 25.85
N GLU A 234 12.65 16.55 26.42
CA GLU A 234 12.25 17.58 27.35
C GLU A 234 11.38 18.64 26.68
N GLN A 235 11.68 18.99 25.44
CA GLN A 235 10.94 19.98 24.67
C GLN A 235 9.59 19.46 24.23
N ILE A 236 9.49 18.18 23.85
CA ILE A 236 8.22 17.49 23.59
C ILE A 236 7.37 17.45 24.84
N ASN A 237 7.96 17.04 25.99
CA ASN A 237 7.26 17.00 27.26
C ASN A 237 6.77 18.41 27.71
N GLU A 238 7.52 19.48 27.38
CA GLU A 238 7.09 20.86 27.65
C GLU A 238 5.86 21.23 26.79
N ALA A 239 5.87 20.90 25.50
CA ALA A 239 4.73 21.13 24.61
C ALA A 239 3.51 20.32 25.04
N ASP A 240 3.67 19.04 25.37
CA ASP A 240 2.62 18.17 25.87
C ASP A 240 1.98 18.71 27.16
N LYS A 241 2.78 19.11 28.14
CA LYS A 241 2.28 19.72 29.38
C LYS A 241 1.44 20.97 29.14
N LYS A 242 1.86 21.83 28.21
CA LYS A 242 1.10 23.03 27.84
C LYS A 242 -0.20 22.67 27.14
N MET A 243 -0.19 21.70 26.24
CA MET A 243 -1.41 21.19 25.60
C MET A 243 -2.37 20.59 26.63
N TYR A 244 -1.86 19.79 27.57
CA TYR A 244 -2.68 19.23 28.64
C TYR A 244 -3.33 20.30 29.54
N LEU A 245 -2.62 21.37 29.85
CA LEU A 245 -3.19 22.49 30.58
C LEU A 245 -4.32 23.18 29.78
N ALA A 246 -4.10 23.46 28.50
CA ALA A 246 -5.12 23.99 27.59
C ALA A 246 -6.35 23.06 27.51
N LYS A 247 -6.13 21.74 27.42
CA LYS A 247 -7.20 20.72 27.41
C LYS A 247 -7.99 20.71 28.74
N ARG A 248 -7.29 20.81 29.88
CA ARG A 248 -7.91 20.90 31.21
C ARG A 248 -8.77 22.15 31.33
N ASP A 249 -8.26 23.30 30.89
CA ASP A 249 -8.97 24.56 30.95
C ASP A 249 -10.21 24.56 30.04
N PHE A 250 -10.14 23.97 28.87
CA PHE A 250 -11.27 23.72 27.98
C PHE A 250 -12.39 22.93 28.67
N TYR A 251 -12.06 21.84 29.39
CA TYR A 251 -13.05 21.04 30.10
C TYR A 251 -13.46 21.59 31.46
N ALA A 252 -12.76 22.58 31.99
CA ALA A 252 -13.17 23.29 33.22
C ALA A 252 -14.32 24.25 32.97
N CYS A 253 -14.52 24.71 31.73
CA CYS A 253 -15.72 25.45 31.34
C CYS A 253 -16.97 24.55 31.48
N LYS A 254 -18.01 24.99 32.20
CA LYS A 254 -19.24 24.19 32.46
C LYS A 254 -19.91 23.70 31.18
N GLU A 255 -19.79 24.44 30.08
CA GLU A 255 -20.33 24.04 28.77
C GLU A 255 -19.64 22.85 28.14
N HIS A 256 -18.40 22.52 28.54
CA HIS A 256 -17.58 21.48 28.00
C HIS A 256 -17.34 20.32 28.97
N ASP A 257 -17.88 20.33 30.19
CA ASP A 257 -17.65 19.33 31.23
C ASP A 257 -18.16 17.95 30.78
N ARG A 258 -17.27 16.96 30.80
CA ARG A 258 -17.57 15.55 30.44
C ARG A 258 -18.60 14.93 31.39
N ARG A 259 -18.75 15.43 32.64
CA ARG A 259 -19.55 14.82 33.70
C ARG A 259 -21.03 15.21 33.64
N HIS A 260 -21.39 16.29 32.97
CA HIS A 260 -22.79 16.78 32.90
C HIS A 260 -23.63 16.16 31.77
N TYR A 261 -23.14 15.16 31.05
CA TYR A 261 -23.83 14.56 29.90
C TYR A 261 -24.28 13.12 30.11
N TRP A 262 -24.26 12.66 31.36
CA TRP A 262 -24.87 11.36 31.70
C TRP A 262 -26.25 11.70 32.33
N PRO A 263 -27.39 11.45 31.66
CA PRO A 263 -28.64 11.36 32.35
C PRO A 263 -28.56 10.15 33.28
N GLU A 264 -28.78 10.37 34.58
CA GLU A 264 -29.05 9.29 35.50
C GLU A 264 -30.20 8.46 34.89
N GLN A 265 -29.91 7.18 34.57
CA GLN A 265 -30.95 6.26 34.19
C GLN A 265 -31.78 5.96 35.44
N GLU A 266 -33.05 6.42 35.43
CA GLU A 266 -34.07 5.89 36.31
C GLU A 266 -34.44 4.44 35.97
#